data_9ae95d17667259b3d6c4a1ef70db5f5a
#
_entry.id   9ae95d17667259b3d6c4a1ef70db5f5a
#
_cell.length_a   1.000
_cell.length_b   1.000
_cell.length_c   1.000
_cell.angle_alpha   90.00
_cell.angle_beta   90.00
_cell.angle_gamma   90.00
#
_symmetry.space_group_name_H-M   'P 1'
#
loop_
_entity.id
_entity.type
_entity.pdbx_description
1 polymer ?
#
loop_
_entity_poly.entity_id
_entity_poly.type
_entity_poly.pdbx_seq_one_letter_code
_entity_poly.pdbx_strand_id
1 'polypeptide(L)'
;KAVDDLLPNAEMYIEHAVSKGYYFQIESDVPVGKPELDAIRNRMREIVDADIPFVQVEEETTKVVQLFRERGMEDKARLLETSDMLYARYSKLEEYIDYFYGCLTPSTGYINLFDVQPHNGGFLLRVPNREHPVDLEPEVQQEKLLNVYREHLKFLKISRLDNVSDLNRAKLDDRMSEVIQVAEAYQSKQIGEIAEEITRRFQEGVRVVLISGPSSSGKTTFRKRLEIQLLVNLLRPVGISLDDYFVDRDKTPLDEDGEKDYESLYALDLDLFEQHMLRLMQ
;
A
#
# COMPACT_ATOMS: atom_id res chain seq x y z
N LYS A 1 11.71 1.89 17.79
CA LYS A 1 12.47 1.78 19.06
C LYS A 1 13.12 0.42 19.21
N ALA A 2 12.45 -0.73 19.12
CA ALA A 2 13.07 -2.06 19.31
C ALA A 2 14.23 -2.33 18.34
N VAL A 3 14.10 -1.91 17.08
CA VAL A 3 15.17 -2.00 16.08
C VAL A 3 16.33 -1.06 16.46
N ASP A 4 16.03 0.18 16.79
CA ASP A 4 17.01 1.20 17.21
C ASP A 4 17.80 0.79 18.47
N ASP A 5 17.12 0.17 19.45
CA ASP A 5 17.76 -0.33 20.68
C ASP A 5 18.75 -1.50 20.42
N LEU A 6 18.50 -2.33 19.41
CA LEU A 6 19.27 -3.57 19.15
C LEU A 6 20.24 -3.48 17.98
N LEU A 7 19.94 -2.65 17.02
CA LEU A 7 20.70 -2.49 15.78
C LEU A 7 21.02 -1.00 15.57
N PRO A 8 21.98 -0.44 16.30
CA PRO A 8 22.38 0.95 16.10
C PRO A 8 22.79 1.19 14.64
N ASN A 9 22.33 2.27 14.05
CA ASN A 9 22.49 2.65 12.64
C ASN A 9 21.70 1.81 11.63
N ALA A 10 20.81 0.92 12.06
CA ALA A 10 19.89 0.28 11.14
C ALA A 10 18.74 1.21 10.75
N GLU A 11 18.39 1.23 9.49
CA GLU A 11 17.21 1.93 8.98
C GLU A 11 16.08 0.95 8.73
N MET A 12 14.88 1.30 9.19
CA MET A 12 13.69 0.46 9.03
C MET A 12 12.65 1.19 8.19
N TYR A 13 12.22 0.54 7.10
CA TYR A 13 11.22 1.07 6.20
C TYR A 13 9.97 0.18 6.23
N ILE A 14 8.85 0.74 6.72
CA ILE A 14 7.53 0.11 6.59
C ILE A 14 6.96 0.50 5.23
N GLU A 15 6.78 -0.48 4.35
CA GLU A 15 6.45 -0.22 2.95
C GLU A 15 4.96 -0.36 2.68
N HIS A 16 4.43 -1.58 2.77
CA HIS A 16 3.08 -1.87 2.28
C HIS A 16 2.30 -2.79 3.22
N ALA A 17 0.97 -2.59 3.26
CA ALA A 17 0.07 -3.57 3.82
C ALA A 17 -0.08 -4.73 2.81
N VAL A 18 0.33 -5.94 3.20
CA VAL A 18 0.27 -7.16 2.39
C VAL A 18 0.15 -8.38 3.30
N SER A 19 -0.43 -9.46 2.81
CA SER A 19 -0.49 -10.74 3.52
C SER A 19 -1.09 -10.65 4.94
N LYS A 20 -2.07 -9.74 5.13
CA LYS A 20 -2.71 -9.46 6.42
C LYS A 20 -1.75 -8.92 7.49
N GLY A 21 -0.77 -8.13 7.07
CA GLY A 21 0.22 -7.46 7.91
C GLY A 21 0.85 -6.28 7.20
N TYR A 22 1.94 -5.78 7.76
CA TYR A 22 2.73 -4.69 7.20
C TYR A 22 4.11 -5.22 6.81
N TYR A 23 4.41 -5.19 5.52
CA TYR A 23 5.74 -5.55 5.03
C TYR A 23 6.73 -4.44 5.34
N PHE A 24 7.90 -4.82 5.86
CA PHE A 24 8.97 -3.88 6.16
C PHE A 24 10.35 -4.47 5.84
N GLN A 25 11.31 -3.59 5.64
CA GLN A 25 12.71 -3.92 5.46
C GLN A 25 13.56 -3.27 6.54
N ILE A 26 14.67 -3.90 6.87
CA ILE A 26 15.71 -3.35 7.75
C ILE A 26 17.00 -3.33 6.95
N GLU A 27 17.52 -2.13 6.69
CA GLU A 27 18.84 -1.93 6.12
C GLU A 27 19.84 -1.77 7.26
N SER A 28 20.82 -2.65 7.32
CA SER A 28 21.79 -2.73 8.43
C SER A 28 23.13 -3.26 7.93
N ASP A 29 24.22 -2.83 8.57
CA ASP A 29 25.57 -3.34 8.32
C ASP A 29 25.70 -4.86 8.66
N VAL A 30 24.84 -5.35 9.52
CA VAL A 30 24.76 -6.77 9.91
C VAL A 30 23.54 -7.41 9.30
N PRO A 31 23.67 -8.56 8.63
CA PRO A 31 22.51 -9.28 8.09
C PRO A 31 21.49 -9.60 9.20
N VAL A 32 20.24 -9.21 8.98
CA VAL A 32 19.13 -9.50 9.91
C VAL A 32 18.52 -10.86 9.55
N GLY A 33 18.85 -11.86 10.34
CA GLY A 33 18.32 -13.22 10.22
C GLY A 33 17.24 -13.50 11.27
N LYS A 34 16.92 -14.80 11.41
CA LYS A 34 15.93 -15.24 12.39
C LYS A 34 16.31 -14.92 13.85
N PRO A 35 17.59 -15.06 14.30
CA PRO A 35 17.97 -14.71 15.67
C PRO A 35 17.74 -13.24 15.99
N GLU A 36 18.12 -12.32 15.08
CA GLU A 36 17.95 -10.89 15.25
C GLU A 36 16.46 -10.54 15.26
N LEU A 37 15.67 -11.16 14.40
CA LEU A 37 14.23 -10.96 14.37
C LEU A 37 13.53 -11.43 15.66
N ASP A 38 13.95 -12.57 16.20
CA ASP A 38 13.46 -13.08 17.49
C ASP A 38 13.86 -12.13 18.64
N ALA A 39 15.07 -11.55 18.60
CA ALA A 39 15.50 -10.54 19.55
C ALA A 39 14.67 -9.26 19.46
N ILE A 40 14.40 -8.78 18.23
CA ILE A 40 13.52 -7.61 18.00
C ILE A 40 12.12 -7.89 18.55
N ARG A 41 11.53 -9.04 18.28
CA ARG A 41 10.21 -9.44 18.81
C ARG A 41 10.20 -9.45 20.34
N ASN A 42 11.22 -10.02 20.96
CA ASN A 42 11.34 -10.04 22.43
C ASN A 42 11.48 -8.61 23.00
N ARG A 43 12.30 -7.78 22.37
CA ARG A 43 12.45 -6.37 22.77
C ARG A 43 11.15 -5.59 22.62
N MET A 44 10.38 -5.84 21.56
CA MET A 44 9.04 -5.26 21.42
C MET A 44 8.13 -5.66 22.57
N ARG A 45 8.16 -6.93 23.01
CA ARG A 45 7.38 -7.39 24.18
C ARG A 45 7.80 -6.70 25.46
N GLU A 46 9.11 -6.59 25.72
CA GLU A 46 9.63 -5.86 26.88
C GLU A 46 9.14 -4.41 26.91
N ILE A 47 9.16 -3.71 25.76
CA ILE A 47 8.68 -2.34 25.64
C ILE A 47 7.16 -2.26 25.93
N VAL A 48 6.39 -3.23 25.45
CA VAL A 48 4.94 -3.31 25.72
C VAL A 48 4.66 -3.59 27.19
N ASP A 49 5.36 -4.55 27.79
CA ASP A 49 5.19 -4.95 29.18
C ASP A 49 5.62 -3.83 30.17
N ALA A 50 6.53 -2.98 29.74
CA ALA A 50 6.96 -1.81 30.52
C ALA A 50 5.93 -0.67 30.55
N ASP A 51 4.87 -0.74 29.74
CA ASP A 51 3.77 0.23 29.66
C ASP A 51 4.24 1.69 29.57
N ILE A 52 5.19 1.95 28.67
CA ILE A 52 5.84 3.24 28.50
C ILE A 52 4.87 4.23 27.83
N PRO A 53 4.66 5.44 28.39
CA PRO A 53 3.76 6.42 27.82
C PRO A 53 4.31 7.00 26.51
N PHE A 54 3.41 7.21 25.52
CA PHE A 54 3.69 8.04 24.36
C PHE A 54 3.46 9.51 24.71
N VAL A 55 4.48 10.33 24.55
CA VAL A 55 4.41 11.77 24.82
C VAL A 55 4.39 12.53 23.50
N GLN A 56 3.29 13.23 23.23
CA GLN A 56 3.20 14.10 22.06
C GLN A 56 3.76 15.48 22.41
N VAL A 57 4.65 15.98 21.57
CA VAL A 57 5.31 17.29 21.71
C VAL A 57 4.98 18.12 20.49
N GLU A 58 4.71 19.42 20.71
CA GLU A 58 4.51 20.41 19.65
C GLU A 58 5.53 21.52 19.83
N GLU A 59 6.34 21.80 18.82
CA GLU A 59 7.38 22.82 18.83
C GLU A 59 7.42 23.54 17.47
N GLU A 60 8.15 24.66 17.42
CA GLU A 60 8.42 25.36 16.17
C GLU A 60 9.05 24.41 15.14
N THR A 61 8.53 24.42 13.93
CA THR A 61 8.97 23.50 12.86
C THR A 61 10.49 23.55 12.64
N THR A 62 11.09 24.72 12.70
CA THR A 62 12.56 24.89 12.55
C THR A 62 13.36 24.13 13.59
N LYS A 63 12.88 24.08 14.83
CA LYS A 63 13.53 23.33 15.92
C LYS A 63 13.35 21.81 15.72
N VAL A 64 12.17 21.39 15.29
CA VAL A 64 11.90 19.96 15.02
C VAL A 64 12.73 19.47 13.84
N VAL A 65 12.88 20.26 12.79
CA VAL A 65 13.77 19.96 11.65
C VAL A 65 15.22 19.77 12.12
N GLN A 66 15.73 20.67 12.95
CA GLN A 66 17.07 20.52 13.48
C GLN A 66 17.21 19.26 14.35
N LEU A 67 16.24 18.99 15.23
CA LEU A 67 16.19 17.80 16.08
C LEU A 67 16.22 16.51 15.25
N PHE A 68 15.44 16.45 14.18
CA PHE A 68 15.41 15.26 13.29
C PHE A 68 16.73 15.07 12.55
N ARG A 69 17.38 16.14 12.10
CA ARG A 69 18.73 16.07 11.51
C ARG A 69 19.77 15.54 12.48
N GLU A 70 19.78 16.04 13.72
CA GLU A 70 20.69 15.58 14.78
C GLU A 70 20.50 14.08 15.10
N ARG A 71 19.31 13.53 14.80
CA ARG A 71 18.96 12.12 14.96
C ARG A 71 19.11 11.29 13.67
N GLY A 72 19.63 11.87 12.57
CA GLY A 72 19.80 11.18 11.29
C GLY A 72 18.51 10.98 10.49
N MET A 73 17.37 11.57 10.93
CA MET A 73 16.06 11.43 10.28
C MET A 73 15.86 12.46 9.15
N GLU A 74 16.75 12.43 8.16
CA GLU A 74 16.83 13.46 7.11
C GLU A 74 15.59 13.52 6.21
N ASP A 75 14.94 12.40 5.94
CA ASP A 75 13.70 12.30 5.18
C ASP A 75 12.55 13.07 5.86
N LYS A 76 12.44 12.94 7.18
CA LYS A 76 11.44 13.63 8.01
C LYS A 76 11.76 15.10 8.18
N ALA A 77 13.04 15.44 8.35
CA ALA A 77 13.49 16.83 8.38
C ALA A 77 13.11 17.54 7.08
N ARG A 78 13.42 16.95 5.92
CA ARG A 78 13.05 17.49 4.60
C ARG A 78 11.54 17.58 4.39
N LEU A 79 10.77 16.62 4.91
CA LEU A 79 9.31 16.67 4.85
C LEU A 79 8.77 17.91 5.56
N LEU A 80 9.25 18.19 6.76
CA LEU A 80 8.84 19.36 7.54
C LEU A 80 9.31 20.68 6.91
N GLU A 81 10.52 20.73 6.35
CA GLU A 81 11.02 21.92 5.64
C GLU A 81 10.21 22.28 4.40
N THR A 82 9.65 21.28 3.74
CA THR A 82 8.80 21.47 2.55
C THR A 82 7.33 21.65 2.90
N SER A 83 6.99 21.73 4.19
CA SER A 83 5.64 22.00 4.69
C SER A 83 5.51 23.48 5.07
N ASP A 84 4.31 24.02 4.92
CA ASP A 84 4.00 25.41 5.33
C ASP A 84 3.62 25.51 6.82
N MET A 85 3.98 24.50 7.64
CA MET A 85 3.62 24.45 9.05
C MET A 85 4.58 25.29 9.91
N LEU A 86 4.03 26.17 10.74
CA LEU A 86 4.81 26.94 11.73
C LEU A 86 5.21 26.09 12.93
N TYR A 87 4.36 25.15 13.32
CA TYR A 87 4.58 24.20 14.42
C TYR A 87 4.43 22.78 13.90
N ALA A 88 5.31 21.90 14.36
CA ALA A 88 5.28 20.47 14.03
C ALA A 88 5.10 19.65 15.31
N ARG A 89 4.37 18.54 15.17
CA ARG A 89 4.15 17.57 16.25
C ARG A 89 4.99 16.34 16.00
N TYR A 90 5.61 15.86 17.06
CA TYR A 90 6.28 14.55 17.05
C TYR A 90 5.99 13.81 18.34
N SER A 91 6.26 12.51 18.37
CA SER A 91 6.02 11.68 19.55
C SER A 91 7.32 11.18 20.13
N LYS A 92 7.37 11.09 21.44
CA LYS A 92 8.47 10.51 22.20
C LYS A 92 8.02 9.20 22.85
N LEU A 93 8.93 8.24 22.83
CA LEU A 93 8.86 7.02 23.61
C LEU A 93 10.20 6.89 24.34
N GLU A 94 10.28 7.42 25.56
CA GLU A 94 11.55 7.70 26.26
C GLU A 94 12.46 8.62 25.40
N GLU A 95 13.68 8.18 25.08
CA GLU A 95 14.62 8.92 24.24
C GLU A 95 14.39 8.75 22.73
N TYR A 96 13.58 7.75 22.33
CA TYR A 96 13.21 7.57 20.93
C TYR A 96 12.18 8.60 20.51
N ILE A 97 12.37 9.19 19.34
CA ILE A 97 11.43 10.16 18.77
C ILE A 97 10.99 9.72 17.37
N ASP A 98 9.77 10.05 17.00
CA ASP A 98 9.30 9.85 15.64
C ASP A 98 8.13 10.75 15.28
N TYR A 99 7.82 10.84 13.98
CA TYR A 99 6.75 11.65 13.42
C TYR A 99 5.57 10.75 12.98
N PHE A 100 4.37 11.05 13.48
CA PHE A 100 3.16 10.31 13.16
C PHE A 100 2.02 11.23 12.76
N TYR A 101 1.26 10.84 11.74
CA TYR A 101 0.09 11.60 11.28
C TYR A 101 -1.17 11.39 12.12
N GLY A 102 -1.25 10.34 12.91
CA GLY A 102 -2.42 9.94 13.67
C GLY A 102 -2.22 10.00 15.17
N CYS A 103 -3.29 9.63 15.89
CA CYS A 103 -3.21 9.46 17.33
C CYS A 103 -2.54 8.13 17.66
N LEU A 104 -1.62 8.15 18.61
CA LEU A 104 -1.07 6.96 19.25
C LEU A 104 -1.94 6.56 20.45
N THR A 105 -1.82 5.32 20.89
CA THR A 105 -2.35 4.88 22.16
C THR A 105 -1.68 5.66 23.33
N PRO A 106 -2.30 5.74 24.52
CA PRO A 106 -1.69 6.46 25.64
C PRO A 106 -0.32 5.92 26.03
N SER A 107 -0.14 4.59 25.95
CA SER A 107 1.12 3.91 26.29
C SER A 107 1.30 2.63 25.47
N THR A 108 2.46 2.03 25.55
CA THR A 108 2.80 0.78 24.87
C THR A 108 2.02 -0.41 25.39
N GLY A 109 1.57 -0.39 26.66
CA GLY A 109 0.79 -1.45 27.28
C GLY A 109 -0.57 -1.73 26.62
N TYR A 110 -1.08 -0.82 25.77
CA TYR A 110 -2.27 -1.06 24.96
C TYR A 110 -2.04 -1.98 23.75
N ILE A 111 -0.78 -2.30 23.42
CA ILE A 111 -0.42 -3.15 22.29
C ILE A 111 -0.35 -4.60 22.75
N ASN A 112 -1.48 -5.30 22.78
CA ASN A 112 -1.57 -6.63 23.38
C ASN A 112 -1.11 -7.76 22.45
N LEU A 113 -1.27 -7.61 21.14
CA LEU A 113 -1.09 -8.69 20.18
C LEU A 113 -0.36 -8.22 18.94
N PHE A 114 0.76 -8.83 18.67
CA PHE A 114 1.53 -8.66 17.44
C PHE A 114 2.44 -9.86 17.22
N ASP A 115 2.90 -10.04 16.00
CA ASP A 115 3.98 -10.97 15.67
C ASP A 115 4.85 -10.38 14.56
N VAL A 116 6.11 -10.81 14.51
CA VAL A 116 7.07 -10.42 13.47
C VAL A 116 7.68 -11.68 12.90
N GLN A 117 7.64 -11.82 11.58
CA GLN A 117 8.14 -13.02 10.90
C GLN A 117 8.89 -12.68 9.61
N PRO A 118 9.82 -13.56 9.15
CA PRO A 118 10.41 -13.41 7.82
C PRO A 118 9.33 -13.52 6.74
N HIS A 119 9.39 -12.68 5.71
CA HIS A 119 8.45 -12.72 4.60
C HIS A 119 9.11 -12.26 3.29
N ASN A 120 9.24 -13.13 2.31
CA ASN A 120 9.68 -12.83 0.95
C ASN A 120 10.92 -11.90 0.85
N GLY A 121 11.98 -12.17 1.60
CA GLY A 121 13.23 -11.40 1.57
C GLY A 121 13.21 -10.09 2.38
N GLY A 122 12.17 -9.85 3.15
CA GLY A 122 12.04 -8.85 4.20
C GLY A 122 11.29 -9.44 5.38
N PHE A 123 10.46 -8.64 6.04
CA PHE A 123 9.76 -9.02 7.25
C PHE A 123 8.29 -8.60 7.19
N LEU A 124 7.45 -9.29 7.94
CA LEU A 124 6.03 -8.98 8.08
C LEU A 124 5.71 -8.72 9.56
N LEU A 125 5.23 -7.51 9.86
CA LEU A 125 4.62 -7.18 11.13
C LEU A 125 3.13 -7.53 11.05
N ARG A 126 2.69 -8.46 11.87
CA ARG A 126 1.30 -8.89 11.98
C ARG A 126 0.66 -8.24 13.19
N VAL A 127 -0.52 -7.68 12.99
CA VAL A 127 -1.31 -7.02 14.04
C VAL A 127 -2.77 -7.42 13.91
N PRO A 128 -3.56 -7.36 14.99
CA PRO A 128 -5.00 -7.58 14.90
C PRO A 128 -5.68 -6.50 14.05
N ASN A 129 -6.83 -6.81 13.49
CA ASN A 129 -7.67 -5.88 12.75
C ASN A 129 -9.04 -5.70 13.42
N ARG A 130 -9.95 -4.94 12.80
CA ARG A 130 -11.28 -4.68 13.36
C ARG A 130 -12.17 -5.91 13.44
N GLU A 131 -12.03 -6.84 12.49
CA GLU A 131 -12.82 -8.07 12.42
C GLU A 131 -12.25 -9.13 13.38
N HIS A 132 -10.92 -9.12 13.58
CA HIS A 132 -10.18 -10.02 14.45
C HIS A 132 -9.37 -9.23 15.49
N PRO A 133 -10.03 -8.63 16.51
CA PRO A 133 -9.33 -7.77 17.46
C PRO A 133 -8.55 -8.55 18.55
N VAL A 134 -8.79 -9.84 18.69
CA VAL A 134 -8.22 -10.70 19.75
C VAL A 134 -7.30 -11.79 19.24
N ASP A 135 -7.17 -11.93 17.93
CA ASP A 135 -6.31 -12.91 17.27
C ASP A 135 -5.61 -12.32 16.04
N LEU A 136 -4.60 -13.03 15.54
CA LEU A 136 -3.94 -12.70 14.28
C LEU A 136 -4.54 -13.58 13.18
N GLU A 137 -5.09 -12.97 12.15
CA GLU A 137 -5.60 -13.71 11.00
C GLU A 137 -4.52 -14.61 10.39
N PRO A 138 -4.88 -15.74 9.80
CA PRO A 138 -3.93 -16.56 9.03
C PRO A 138 -3.25 -15.74 7.93
N GLU A 139 -1.97 -15.99 7.71
CA GLU A 139 -1.22 -15.36 6.62
C GLU A 139 -1.82 -15.75 5.26
N VAL A 140 -2.01 -14.75 4.40
CA VAL A 140 -2.43 -14.94 3.02
C VAL A 140 -1.25 -14.70 2.10
N GLN A 141 -0.93 -15.65 1.23
CA GLN A 141 0.16 -15.50 0.27
C GLN A 141 -0.25 -14.54 -0.84
N GLN A 142 0.40 -13.39 -0.93
CA GLN A 142 0.16 -12.34 -1.92
C GLN A 142 1.43 -11.96 -2.68
N GLU A 143 2.21 -12.96 -3.08
CA GLU A 143 3.52 -12.76 -3.73
C GLU A 143 3.42 -11.90 -5.00
N LYS A 144 2.38 -12.09 -5.82
CA LYS A 144 2.18 -11.27 -7.03
C LYS A 144 1.99 -9.80 -6.70
N LEU A 145 1.20 -9.49 -5.67
CA LEU A 145 0.98 -8.11 -5.21
C LEU A 145 2.27 -7.50 -4.67
N LEU A 146 3.01 -8.25 -3.85
CA LEU A 146 4.30 -7.81 -3.31
C LEU A 146 5.31 -7.52 -4.43
N ASN A 147 5.36 -8.33 -5.48
CA ASN A 147 6.25 -8.10 -6.61
C ASN A 147 5.89 -6.82 -7.37
N VAL A 148 4.60 -6.52 -7.56
CA VAL A 148 4.14 -5.24 -8.15
C VAL A 148 4.59 -4.05 -7.30
N TYR A 149 4.46 -4.12 -5.97
CA TYR A 149 4.96 -3.07 -5.09
C TYR A 149 6.47 -2.88 -5.22
N ARG A 150 7.25 -3.97 -5.24
CA ARG A 150 8.71 -3.90 -5.40
C ARG A 150 9.14 -3.27 -6.74
N GLU A 151 8.44 -3.58 -7.81
CA GLU A 151 8.69 -2.96 -9.12
C GLU A 151 8.39 -1.46 -9.07
N HIS A 152 7.31 -1.09 -8.43
CA HIS A 152 6.95 0.32 -8.26
C HIS A 152 7.97 1.07 -7.40
N LEU A 153 8.44 0.49 -6.29
CA LEU A 153 9.49 1.08 -5.46
C LEU A 153 10.79 1.29 -6.24
N LYS A 154 11.20 0.33 -7.09
CA LYS A 154 12.37 0.52 -7.97
C LYS A 154 12.19 1.71 -8.93
N PHE A 155 10.99 1.86 -9.48
CA PHE A 155 10.66 3.01 -10.33
C PHE A 155 10.76 4.32 -9.56
N LEU A 156 10.18 4.41 -8.36
CA LEU A 156 10.25 5.59 -7.50
C LEU A 156 11.71 5.94 -7.17
N LYS A 157 12.50 4.95 -6.76
CA LYS A 157 13.92 5.13 -6.43
C LYS A 157 14.74 5.69 -7.60
N ILE A 158 14.57 5.13 -8.80
CA ILE A 158 15.24 5.64 -10.03
C ILE A 158 14.76 7.06 -10.37
N SER A 159 13.48 7.34 -10.13
CA SER A 159 12.88 8.66 -10.36
C SER A 159 13.22 9.69 -9.27
N ARG A 160 13.90 9.27 -8.20
CA ARG A 160 14.22 10.10 -7.01
C ARG A 160 12.97 10.69 -6.38
N LEU A 161 11.98 9.83 -6.17
CA LEU A 161 10.68 10.13 -5.57
C LEU A 161 10.36 9.11 -4.47
N ASP A 162 11.37 8.79 -3.65
CA ASP A 162 11.27 7.74 -2.65
C ASP A 162 10.24 8.05 -1.55
N ASN A 163 10.00 9.35 -1.31
CA ASN A 163 9.10 9.81 -0.25
C ASN A 163 8.37 11.12 -0.63
N VAL A 164 7.45 11.53 0.24
CA VAL A 164 6.63 12.75 0.02
C VAL A 164 7.49 14.02 -0.02
N SER A 165 8.59 14.07 0.73
CA SER A 165 9.49 15.23 0.71
C SER A 165 10.17 15.42 -0.65
N ASP A 166 10.47 14.32 -1.37
CA ASP A 166 11.04 14.39 -2.72
C ASP A 166 10.02 14.93 -3.73
N LEU A 167 8.74 14.51 -3.58
CA LEU A 167 7.66 15.03 -4.39
C LEU A 167 7.42 16.53 -4.12
N ASN A 168 7.44 16.95 -2.86
CA ASN A 168 7.34 18.35 -2.48
C ASN A 168 8.50 19.17 -3.06
N ARG A 169 9.72 18.61 -3.00
CA ARG A 169 10.90 19.26 -3.60
C ARG A 169 10.76 19.38 -5.11
N ALA A 170 10.30 18.33 -5.80
CA ALA A 170 10.06 18.38 -7.24
C ALA A 170 9.06 19.49 -7.62
N LYS A 171 8.05 19.74 -6.74
CA LYS A 171 7.11 20.85 -6.91
C LYS A 171 7.79 22.22 -6.72
N LEU A 172 8.61 22.37 -5.70
CA LEU A 172 9.33 23.62 -5.41
C LEU A 172 10.38 23.94 -6.50
N ASP A 173 10.97 22.93 -7.11
CA ASP A 173 11.96 23.04 -8.17
C ASP A 173 11.35 23.10 -9.60
N ASP A 174 10.01 23.30 -9.71
CA ASP A 174 9.24 23.33 -10.96
C ASP A 174 9.37 22.10 -11.87
N ARG A 175 9.73 20.92 -11.29
CA ARG A 175 9.93 19.65 -12.00
C ARG A 175 8.67 18.77 -12.10
N MET A 176 7.53 19.22 -11.59
CA MET A 176 6.31 18.40 -11.57
C MET A 176 5.84 17.96 -12.95
N SER A 177 6.02 18.80 -13.97
CA SER A 177 5.67 18.43 -15.35
C SER A 177 6.48 17.24 -15.85
N GLU A 178 7.79 17.22 -15.57
CA GLU A 178 8.68 16.09 -15.90
C GLU A 178 8.26 14.83 -15.16
N VAL A 179 8.01 14.93 -13.84
CA VAL A 179 7.56 13.82 -12.99
C VAL A 179 6.29 13.18 -13.53
N ILE A 180 5.29 14.00 -13.89
CA ILE A 180 4.02 13.53 -14.45
C ILE A 180 4.24 12.83 -15.79
N GLN A 181 5.04 13.40 -16.70
CA GLN A 181 5.30 12.81 -18.00
C GLN A 181 6.01 11.45 -17.88
N VAL A 182 6.99 11.34 -16.99
CA VAL A 182 7.71 10.08 -16.75
C VAL A 182 6.75 9.02 -16.17
N ALA A 183 5.91 9.38 -15.18
CA ALA A 183 4.92 8.48 -14.60
C ALA A 183 3.89 8.00 -15.62
N GLU A 184 3.38 8.91 -16.48
CA GLU A 184 2.42 8.57 -17.55
C GLU A 184 3.06 7.67 -18.62
N ALA A 185 4.31 7.93 -18.99
CA ALA A 185 5.05 7.11 -19.94
C ALA A 185 5.30 5.69 -19.38
N TYR A 186 5.68 5.60 -18.11
CA TYR A 186 5.87 4.32 -17.42
C TYR A 186 4.58 3.51 -17.37
N GLN A 187 3.46 4.14 -16.96
CA GLN A 187 2.15 3.49 -16.95
C GLN A 187 1.71 3.03 -18.35
N SER A 188 1.92 3.86 -19.35
CA SER A 188 1.58 3.52 -20.75
C SER A 188 2.37 2.32 -21.25
N LYS A 189 3.65 2.24 -20.88
CA LYS A 189 4.51 1.08 -21.19
C LYS A 189 3.98 -0.20 -20.54
N GLN A 190 3.65 -0.16 -19.24
CA GLN A 190 3.11 -1.33 -18.53
C GLN A 190 1.77 -1.81 -19.13
N ILE A 191 0.88 -0.88 -19.52
CA ILE A 191 -0.38 -1.23 -20.18
C ILE A 191 -0.11 -1.87 -21.55
N GLY A 192 0.90 -1.38 -22.28
CA GLY A 192 1.34 -1.97 -23.54
C GLY A 192 1.83 -3.42 -23.38
N GLU A 193 2.65 -3.69 -22.37
CA GLU A 193 3.14 -5.04 -22.04
C GLU A 193 1.98 -5.99 -21.69
N ILE A 194 0.98 -5.51 -20.95
CA ILE A 194 -0.23 -6.28 -20.67
C ILE A 194 -1.01 -6.55 -21.96
N ALA A 195 -1.15 -5.58 -22.86
CA ALA A 195 -1.83 -5.75 -24.13
C ALA A 195 -1.12 -6.75 -25.03
N GLU A 196 0.21 -6.76 -25.06
CA GLU A 196 1.02 -7.76 -25.78
C GLU A 196 0.76 -9.18 -25.23
N GLU A 197 0.76 -9.35 -23.91
CA GLU A 197 0.48 -10.62 -23.28
C GLU A 197 -0.96 -11.12 -23.57
N ILE A 198 -1.95 -10.22 -23.54
CA ILE A 198 -3.34 -10.54 -23.93
C ILE A 198 -3.38 -10.98 -25.41
N THR A 199 -2.67 -10.26 -26.28
CA THR A 199 -2.61 -10.59 -27.72
C THR A 199 -2.00 -11.96 -27.94
N ARG A 200 -0.93 -12.29 -27.22
CA ARG A 200 -0.31 -13.62 -27.28
C ARG A 200 -1.31 -14.71 -26.83
N ARG A 201 -1.97 -14.51 -25.70
CA ARG A 201 -2.95 -15.47 -25.16
C ARG A 201 -4.22 -15.56 -26.01
N PHE A 202 -4.57 -14.52 -26.74
CA PHE A 202 -5.67 -14.58 -27.70
C PHE A 202 -5.42 -15.64 -28.78
N GLN A 203 -4.17 -15.81 -29.24
CA GLN A 203 -3.78 -16.87 -30.16
C GLN A 203 -3.93 -18.28 -29.54
N GLU A 204 -3.85 -18.37 -28.21
CA GLU A 204 -4.03 -19.61 -27.45
C GLU A 204 -5.51 -19.88 -27.09
N GLY A 205 -6.44 -19.02 -27.50
CA GLY A 205 -7.89 -19.20 -27.31
C GLY A 205 -8.50 -18.38 -26.17
N VAL A 206 -7.73 -17.56 -25.44
CA VAL A 206 -8.29 -16.64 -24.44
C VAL A 206 -9.17 -15.59 -25.12
N ARG A 207 -10.39 -15.39 -24.61
CA ARG A 207 -11.38 -14.45 -25.15
C ARG A 207 -11.90 -13.45 -24.12
N VAL A 208 -11.72 -13.72 -22.84
CA VAL A 208 -12.25 -12.90 -21.76
C VAL A 208 -11.09 -12.43 -20.88
N VAL A 209 -11.05 -11.14 -20.57
CA VAL A 209 -10.12 -10.52 -19.64
C VAL A 209 -10.94 -9.87 -18.53
N LEU A 210 -10.69 -10.30 -17.29
CA LEU A 210 -11.36 -9.76 -16.11
C LEU A 210 -10.46 -8.70 -15.45
N ILE A 211 -11.05 -7.51 -15.19
CA ILE A 211 -10.38 -6.41 -14.50
C ILE A 211 -11.10 -6.19 -13.17
N SER A 212 -10.41 -6.47 -12.09
CA SER A 212 -10.90 -6.31 -10.71
C SER A 212 -10.08 -5.29 -9.94
N GLY A 213 -10.69 -4.65 -8.97
CA GLY A 213 -10.04 -3.71 -8.06
C GLY A 213 -11.06 -2.98 -7.20
N PRO A 214 -10.62 -2.32 -6.09
CA PRO A 214 -11.50 -1.62 -5.18
C PRO A 214 -12.23 -0.45 -5.86
N SER A 215 -13.22 0.10 -5.17
CA SER A 215 -13.91 1.30 -5.65
C SER A 215 -12.92 2.46 -5.82
N SER A 216 -13.13 3.30 -6.83
CA SER A 216 -12.29 4.46 -7.16
C SER A 216 -10.81 4.13 -7.49
N SER A 217 -10.45 2.87 -7.73
CA SER A 217 -9.09 2.45 -8.09
C SER A 217 -8.67 2.77 -9.53
N GLY A 218 -9.54 3.36 -10.33
CA GLY A 218 -9.25 3.70 -11.73
C GLY A 218 -9.50 2.57 -12.74
N LYS A 219 -10.24 1.50 -12.38
CA LYS A 219 -10.59 0.39 -13.28
C LYS A 219 -11.06 0.85 -14.67
N THR A 220 -12.00 1.78 -14.71
CA THR A 220 -12.57 2.31 -15.95
C THR A 220 -11.53 3.02 -16.82
N THR A 221 -10.64 3.81 -16.20
CA THR A 221 -9.55 4.50 -16.91
C THR A 221 -8.54 3.50 -17.45
N PHE A 222 -8.16 2.51 -16.64
CA PHE A 222 -7.27 1.43 -17.04
C PHE A 222 -7.88 0.63 -18.22
N ARG A 223 -9.14 0.21 -18.11
CA ARG A 223 -9.85 -0.49 -19.19
C ARG A 223 -9.79 0.28 -20.52
N LYS A 224 -10.13 1.58 -20.50
CA LYS A 224 -10.11 2.42 -21.71
C LYS A 224 -8.70 2.54 -22.32
N ARG A 225 -7.67 2.69 -21.50
CA ARG A 225 -6.28 2.72 -21.97
C ARG A 225 -5.84 1.38 -22.54
N LEU A 226 -6.23 0.27 -21.90
CA LEU A 226 -5.96 -1.09 -22.38
C LEU A 226 -6.69 -1.38 -23.72
N GLU A 227 -7.93 -0.96 -23.88
CA GLU A 227 -8.68 -1.07 -25.15
C GLU A 227 -7.92 -0.39 -26.30
N ILE A 228 -7.36 0.80 -26.06
CA ILE A 228 -6.55 1.52 -27.07
C ILE A 228 -5.31 0.69 -27.45
N GLN A 229 -4.59 0.13 -26.47
CA GLN A 229 -3.40 -0.68 -26.74
C GLN A 229 -3.74 -1.99 -27.48
N LEU A 230 -4.88 -2.60 -27.16
CA LEU A 230 -5.37 -3.78 -27.88
C LEU A 230 -5.75 -3.46 -29.33
N LEU A 231 -6.32 -2.27 -29.59
CA LEU A 231 -6.59 -1.81 -30.96
C LEU A 231 -5.27 -1.60 -31.74
N VAL A 232 -4.22 -1.07 -31.10
CA VAL A 232 -2.88 -0.96 -31.70
C VAL A 232 -2.33 -2.36 -32.05
N ASN A 233 -2.63 -3.37 -31.26
CA ASN A 233 -2.27 -4.76 -31.48
C ASN A 233 -3.25 -5.49 -32.46
N LEU A 234 -4.09 -4.74 -33.18
CA LEU A 234 -5.05 -5.24 -34.17
C LEU A 234 -6.17 -6.14 -33.57
N LEU A 235 -6.41 -6.04 -32.28
CA LEU A 235 -7.55 -6.67 -31.61
C LEU A 235 -8.64 -5.63 -31.36
N ARG A 236 -9.90 -6.04 -31.51
CA ARG A 236 -11.05 -5.17 -31.24
C ARG A 236 -11.79 -5.66 -29.99
N PRO A 237 -11.44 -5.16 -28.80
CA PRO A 237 -12.10 -5.55 -27.56
C PRO A 237 -13.49 -4.93 -27.45
N VAL A 238 -14.39 -5.60 -26.72
CA VAL A 238 -15.66 -5.06 -26.25
C VAL A 238 -15.59 -4.91 -24.74
N GLY A 239 -15.65 -3.68 -24.27
CA GLY A 239 -15.63 -3.40 -22.84
C GLY A 239 -17.02 -3.51 -22.22
N ILE A 240 -17.14 -4.36 -21.20
CA ILE A 240 -18.37 -4.56 -20.43
C ILE A 240 -18.11 -4.08 -19.00
N SER A 241 -19.04 -3.31 -18.42
CA SER A 241 -19.05 -2.99 -17.00
C SER A 241 -20.11 -3.83 -16.29
N LEU A 242 -19.75 -4.49 -15.20
CA LEU A 242 -20.74 -5.18 -14.38
C LEU A 242 -21.75 -4.21 -13.75
N ASP A 243 -21.38 -2.93 -13.60
CA ASP A 243 -22.29 -1.89 -13.12
C ASP A 243 -23.54 -1.73 -14.01
N ASP A 244 -23.45 -2.09 -15.29
CA ASP A 244 -24.56 -2.00 -16.25
C ASP A 244 -25.57 -3.17 -16.08
N TYR A 245 -25.26 -4.14 -15.21
CA TYR A 245 -26.07 -5.35 -14.98
C TYR A 245 -26.72 -5.41 -13.61
N PHE A 246 -26.62 -4.37 -12.78
CA PHE A 246 -27.33 -4.37 -11.50
C PHE A 246 -28.85 -4.46 -11.73
N VAL A 247 -29.50 -5.33 -10.96
CA VAL A 247 -30.96 -5.39 -10.92
C VAL A 247 -31.54 -4.11 -10.31
N ASP A 248 -32.84 -3.88 -10.50
CA ASP A 248 -33.53 -2.77 -9.84
C ASP A 248 -33.36 -2.84 -8.32
N ARG A 249 -33.29 -1.69 -7.67
CA ARG A 249 -33.03 -1.59 -6.23
C ARG A 249 -34.00 -2.40 -5.37
N ASP A 250 -35.26 -2.53 -5.77
CA ASP A 250 -36.29 -3.32 -5.08
C ASP A 250 -36.03 -4.82 -5.17
N LYS A 251 -35.29 -5.27 -6.18
CA LYS A 251 -34.89 -6.68 -6.38
C LYS A 251 -33.52 -7.02 -5.81
N THR A 252 -32.76 -6.02 -5.36
CA THR A 252 -31.43 -6.27 -4.75
C THR A 252 -31.59 -7.13 -3.49
N PRO A 253 -30.81 -8.22 -3.32
CA PRO A 253 -30.82 -9.05 -2.12
C PRO A 253 -30.60 -8.23 -0.84
N LEU A 254 -31.03 -8.79 0.27
CA LEU A 254 -30.76 -8.23 1.59
C LEU A 254 -29.58 -9.00 2.23
N ASP A 255 -28.75 -8.30 2.96
CA ASP A 255 -27.72 -8.88 3.83
C ASP A 255 -28.32 -9.44 5.14
N GLU A 256 -27.44 -9.88 6.06
CA GLU A 256 -27.84 -10.44 7.36
C GLU A 256 -28.52 -9.41 8.28
N ASP A 257 -28.23 -8.12 8.08
CA ASP A 257 -28.80 -7.00 8.83
C ASP A 257 -30.11 -6.47 8.21
N GLY A 258 -30.52 -7.00 7.05
CA GLY A 258 -31.72 -6.60 6.32
C GLY A 258 -31.53 -5.37 5.44
N GLU A 259 -30.30 -4.93 5.22
CA GLU A 259 -29.95 -3.86 4.30
C GLU A 259 -29.68 -4.41 2.88
N LYS A 260 -29.68 -3.54 1.88
CA LYS A 260 -29.44 -3.94 0.48
C LYS A 260 -27.98 -4.36 0.25
N ASP A 261 -27.77 -5.62 -0.10
CA ASP A 261 -26.45 -6.17 -0.40
C ASP A 261 -26.10 -5.99 -1.89
N TYR A 262 -25.39 -4.88 -2.17
CA TYR A 262 -24.89 -4.59 -3.53
C TYR A 262 -23.62 -5.38 -3.88
N GLU A 263 -22.96 -6.02 -2.93
CA GLU A 263 -21.78 -6.87 -3.16
C GLU A 263 -22.18 -8.32 -3.48
N SER A 264 -23.44 -8.67 -3.30
CA SER A 264 -23.97 -9.98 -3.66
C SER A 264 -23.89 -10.22 -5.17
N LEU A 265 -23.51 -11.43 -5.57
CA LEU A 265 -23.57 -11.87 -6.96
C LEU A 265 -25.00 -11.75 -7.53
N TYR A 266 -26.03 -11.98 -6.72
CA TYR A 266 -27.43 -11.91 -7.09
C TYR A 266 -27.98 -10.46 -7.16
N ALA A 267 -27.17 -9.45 -6.87
CA ALA A 267 -27.48 -8.07 -7.20
C ALA A 267 -27.33 -7.79 -8.70
N LEU A 268 -26.76 -8.73 -9.47
CA LEU A 268 -26.61 -8.65 -10.92
C LEU A 268 -27.66 -9.47 -11.64
N ASP A 269 -28.12 -9.00 -12.80
CA ASP A 269 -28.93 -9.76 -13.74
C ASP A 269 -28.02 -10.77 -14.47
N LEU A 270 -27.85 -11.93 -13.85
CA LEU A 270 -26.95 -12.97 -14.33
C LEU A 270 -27.44 -13.57 -15.66
N ASP A 271 -28.76 -13.66 -15.87
CA ASP A 271 -29.34 -14.21 -17.10
C ASP A 271 -29.03 -13.28 -18.30
N LEU A 272 -29.20 -11.98 -18.12
CA LEU A 272 -28.87 -11.00 -19.14
C LEU A 272 -27.34 -10.98 -19.41
N PHE A 273 -26.53 -11.06 -18.37
CA PHE A 273 -25.06 -11.09 -18.50
C PHE A 273 -24.63 -12.35 -19.29
N GLU A 274 -25.16 -13.53 -18.95
CA GLU A 274 -24.87 -14.78 -19.65
C GLU A 274 -25.26 -14.70 -21.12
N GLN A 275 -26.47 -14.22 -21.43
CA GLN A 275 -26.93 -14.04 -22.80
C GLN A 275 -26.00 -13.14 -23.62
N HIS A 276 -25.56 -12.02 -23.06
CA HIS A 276 -24.64 -11.12 -23.73
C HIS A 276 -23.26 -11.77 -23.95
N MET A 277 -22.72 -12.45 -22.94
CA MET A 277 -21.47 -13.17 -23.09
C MET A 277 -21.52 -14.26 -24.16
N LEU A 278 -22.56 -15.07 -24.18
CA LEU A 278 -22.73 -16.10 -25.21
C LEU A 278 -22.80 -15.51 -26.63
N ARG A 279 -23.48 -14.37 -26.83
CA ARG A 279 -23.52 -13.67 -28.12
C ARG A 279 -22.18 -13.10 -28.56
N LEU A 280 -21.37 -12.64 -27.63
CA LEU A 280 -20.03 -12.08 -27.91
C LEU A 280 -19.00 -13.17 -28.23
N MET A 281 -19.23 -14.40 -27.76
CA MET A 281 -18.32 -15.53 -27.99
C MET A 281 -18.65 -16.34 -29.24
N GLN A 282 -19.79 -16.10 -29.89
CA GLN A 282 -20.17 -16.66 -31.20
C GLN A 282 -19.54 -15.89 -32.36
#